data_2f6132ee4607046b889b8ee457920014
#
_entry.id   2f6132ee4607046b889b8ee457920014
#
_cell.length_a   1.000
_cell.length_b   1.000
_cell.length_c   1.000
_cell.angle_alpha   90.00
_cell.angle_beta   90.00
_cell.angle_gamma   90.00
#
_symmetry.space_group_name_H-M   'P 1'
#
loop_
_entity.id
_entity.type
_entity.pdbx_description
1 polymer ?
#
loop_
_entity_poly.entity_id
_entity_poly.type
_entity_poly.pdbx_seq_one_letter_code
_entity_poly.pdbx_strand_id
1 'polypeptide(L)'
;MFVFASSVTKPDVYAACAEPGIRRVAEDDSLVWALENPGTLFEGYNQLLDRAAEVEGLEGLVLLHHDTEIVSDDFMAHVRAALSDPDVGVVGCVGAVGVRTVAWWDGSVTLASFLHRYDEHGGGDLPGSSWIWDEAPASARFGEVDTVDGFLLVLSPWVVQNIRFDESLGQLHGYDFDFCLQVREAGRKVVTADVRAIHNHSLDLVSNPETWINAHIKIAEKWDGRMPGVGWSAGSWEQRARRAEAERDLFLARAASNELRVHAEIPSLERAITEARTSVSWRVTKPLRALQRLGGGGR
;
A
#
# COMPACT_ATOMS: atom_id res chain seq x y z
N MET A 1 2.54 24.37 7.45
CA MET A 1 1.17 23.79 7.56
C MET A 1 1.04 22.55 6.69
N PHE A 2 0.55 21.43 7.24
CA PHE A 2 0.22 20.22 6.50
C PHE A 2 -1.28 20.04 6.37
N VAL A 3 -1.70 19.41 5.27
CA VAL A 3 -3.08 18.98 5.05
C VAL A 3 -3.12 17.45 5.05
N PHE A 4 -3.98 16.85 5.87
CA PHE A 4 -4.31 15.45 5.82
C PHE A 4 -5.66 15.28 5.16
N ALA A 5 -5.75 14.43 4.14
CA ALA A 5 -6.98 14.30 3.35
C ALA A 5 -7.25 12.84 2.96
N SER A 6 -8.50 12.44 3.08
CA SER A 6 -8.98 11.11 2.71
C SER A 6 -10.22 11.18 1.84
N SER A 7 -10.27 10.33 0.81
CA SER A 7 -11.49 10.00 0.08
C SER A 7 -12.21 8.90 0.85
N VAL A 8 -13.39 9.20 1.39
CA VAL A 8 -14.09 8.35 2.35
C VAL A 8 -15.35 7.73 1.73
N THR A 9 -15.31 6.42 1.50
CA THR A 9 -16.47 5.64 1.06
C THR A 9 -17.09 4.83 2.22
N LYS A 10 -16.33 4.63 3.31
CA LYS A 10 -16.75 3.90 4.51
C LYS A 10 -16.43 4.75 5.76
N PRO A 11 -17.34 5.63 6.20
CA PRO A 11 -17.08 6.54 7.34
C PRO A 11 -16.71 5.84 8.64
N ASP A 12 -17.31 4.68 8.94
CA ASP A 12 -17.01 3.90 10.14
C ASP A 12 -15.56 3.37 10.13
N VAL A 13 -15.06 2.97 8.94
CA VAL A 13 -13.68 2.51 8.77
C VAL A 13 -12.71 3.70 8.92
N TYR A 14 -13.05 4.85 8.34
CA TYR A 14 -12.27 6.08 8.51
C TYR A 14 -12.13 6.45 9.99
N ALA A 15 -13.23 6.47 10.73
CA ALA A 15 -13.25 6.78 12.15
C ALA A 15 -12.46 5.77 13.01
N ALA A 16 -12.41 4.51 12.56
CA ALA A 16 -11.69 3.46 13.29
C ALA A 16 -10.20 3.38 12.93
N CYS A 17 -9.80 3.73 11.71
CA CYS A 17 -8.44 3.53 11.18
C CYS A 17 -7.70 4.85 10.93
N ALA A 18 -8.13 5.64 9.96
CA ALA A 18 -7.37 6.81 9.51
C ALA A 18 -7.43 7.97 10.50
N GLU A 19 -8.62 8.30 10.99
CA GLU A 19 -8.82 9.46 11.87
C GLU A 19 -7.97 9.42 13.15
N PRO A 20 -7.87 8.30 13.91
CA PRO A 20 -7.03 8.24 15.10
C PRO A 20 -5.53 8.42 14.80
N GLY A 21 -5.05 7.85 13.70
CA GLY A 21 -3.67 8.00 13.26
C GLY A 21 -3.35 9.44 12.85
N ILE A 22 -4.24 10.10 12.11
CA ILE A 22 -4.13 11.51 11.74
C ILE A 22 -4.08 12.39 13.00
N ARG A 23 -5.02 12.22 13.93
CA ARG A 23 -5.10 12.99 15.18
C ARG A 23 -3.85 12.87 16.04
N ARG A 24 -3.15 11.74 15.97
CA ARG A 24 -1.90 11.51 16.68
C ARG A 24 -0.76 12.36 16.17
N VAL A 25 -0.68 12.57 14.85
CA VAL A 25 0.47 13.21 14.19
C VAL A 25 0.20 14.60 13.66
N ALA A 26 -1.07 14.99 13.53
CA ALA A 26 -1.44 16.33 13.09
C ALA A 26 -0.98 17.37 14.11
N GLU A 27 -0.38 18.45 13.63
CA GLU A 27 0.06 19.59 14.41
C GLU A 27 -1.09 20.61 14.56
N ASP A 28 -0.96 21.56 15.47
CA ASP A 28 -2.01 22.54 15.79
C ASP A 28 -2.49 23.35 14.58
N ASP A 29 -1.62 23.57 13.59
CA ASP A 29 -1.92 24.30 12.35
C ASP A 29 -2.31 23.38 11.18
N SER A 30 -2.36 22.05 11.40
CA SER A 30 -2.73 21.08 10.36
C SER A 30 -4.22 21.16 10.03
N LEU A 31 -4.54 21.00 8.75
CA LEU A 31 -5.92 20.84 8.26
C LEU A 31 -6.23 19.37 8.05
N VAL A 32 -7.44 18.93 8.43
CA VAL A 32 -7.90 17.55 8.23
C VAL A 32 -9.19 17.53 7.44
N TRP A 33 -9.18 16.82 6.31
CA TRP A 33 -10.33 16.75 5.41
C TRP A 33 -10.72 15.29 5.14
N ALA A 34 -11.97 14.97 5.40
CA ALA A 34 -12.63 13.74 4.98
C ALA A 34 -13.64 14.08 3.88
N LEU A 35 -13.36 13.69 2.64
CA LEU A 35 -14.24 13.91 1.50
C LEU A 35 -15.12 12.68 1.30
N GLU A 36 -16.40 12.79 1.65
CA GLU A 36 -17.34 11.68 1.55
C GLU A 36 -17.95 11.56 0.15
N ASN A 37 -18.01 10.33 -0.36
CA ASN A 37 -18.64 9.97 -1.62
C ASN A 37 -18.23 10.83 -2.83
N PRO A 38 -16.94 11.02 -3.10
CA PRO A 38 -16.47 11.97 -4.10
C PRO A 38 -16.55 11.48 -5.56
N GLY A 39 -17.22 10.37 -5.84
CA GLY A 39 -17.16 9.69 -7.13
C GLY A 39 -16.08 8.59 -7.15
N THR A 40 -15.27 8.57 -8.20
CA THR A 40 -14.11 7.68 -8.27
C THR A 40 -12.99 8.15 -7.33
N LEU A 41 -12.02 7.27 -7.06
CA LEU A 41 -10.85 7.66 -6.27
C LEU A 41 -10.06 8.79 -6.94
N PHE A 42 -9.94 8.74 -8.27
CA PHE A 42 -9.25 9.77 -9.06
C PHE A 42 -9.93 11.14 -8.92
N GLU A 43 -11.24 11.19 -9.09
CA GLU A 43 -12.03 12.43 -8.93
C GLU A 43 -11.92 12.99 -7.51
N GLY A 44 -12.02 12.11 -6.50
CA GLY A 44 -11.91 12.51 -5.10
C GLY A 44 -10.53 13.08 -4.77
N TYR A 45 -9.48 12.44 -5.22
CA TYR A 45 -8.13 12.94 -5.00
C TYR A 45 -7.84 14.23 -5.78
N ASN A 46 -8.36 14.39 -7.00
CA ASN A 46 -8.24 15.64 -7.74
C ASN A 46 -8.96 16.80 -7.03
N GLN A 47 -10.16 16.58 -6.49
CA GLN A 47 -10.87 17.59 -5.68
C GLN A 47 -10.05 17.99 -4.44
N LEU A 48 -9.40 17.03 -3.77
CA LEU A 48 -8.54 17.30 -2.62
C LEU A 48 -7.27 18.05 -3.02
N LEU A 49 -6.67 17.73 -4.18
CA LEU A 49 -5.54 18.45 -4.74
C LEU A 49 -5.90 19.91 -5.08
N ASP A 50 -7.04 20.12 -5.75
CA ASP A 50 -7.50 21.48 -6.11
C ASP A 50 -7.72 22.33 -4.86
N ARG A 51 -8.35 21.76 -3.84
CA ARG A 51 -8.54 22.44 -2.56
C ARG A 51 -7.21 22.72 -1.83
N ALA A 52 -6.28 21.78 -1.85
CA ALA A 52 -4.97 21.93 -1.22
C ALA A 52 -4.09 22.97 -1.94
N ALA A 53 -4.26 23.14 -3.25
CA ALA A 53 -3.55 24.12 -4.04
C ALA A 53 -3.88 25.58 -3.64
N GLU A 54 -5.02 25.80 -2.96
CA GLU A 54 -5.44 27.10 -2.46
C GLU A 54 -4.92 27.41 -1.03
N VAL A 55 -4.26 26.45 -0.38
CA VAL A 55 -3.78 26.60 1.00
C VAL A 55 -2.48 27.39 1.03
N GLU A 56 -2.51 28.56 1.64
CA GLU A 56 -1.31 29.40 1.84
C GLU A 56 -0.34 28.72 2.83
N GLY A 57 0.94 28.71 2.48
CA GLY A 57 1.97 28.13 3.35
C GLY A 57 1.91 26.60 3.46
N LEU A 58 1.33 25.92 2.47
CA LEU A 58 1.32 24.47 2.40
C LEU A 58 2.75 23.90 2.41
N GLU A 59 3.07 23.06 3.37
CA GLU A 59 4.33 22.29 3.44
C GLU A 59 4.19 20.92 2.75
N GLY A 60 2.99 20.33 2.77
CA GLY A 60 2.68 19.08 2.10
C GLY A 60 1.23 18.66 2.27
N LEU A 61 0.76 17.84 1.33
CA LEU A 61 -0.55 17.18 1.37
C LEU A 61 -0.34 15.69 1.63
N VAL A 62 -0.93 15.19 2.69
CA VAL A 62 -0.97 13.75 3.02
C VAL A 62 -2.31 13.18 2.56
N LEU A 63 -2.30 12.46 1.44
CA LEU A 63 -3.43 11.67 0.98
C LEU A 63 -3.32 10.27 1.57
N LEU A 64 -4.37 9.79 2.22
CA LEU A 64 -4.39 8.44 2.76
C LEU A 64 -5.76 7.79 2.58
N HIS A 65 -5.77 6.47 2.40
CA HIS A 65 -6.99 5.68 2.37
C HIS A 65 -7.69 5.73 3.73
N HIS A 66 -9.01 5.60 3.73
CA HIS A 66 -9.82 5.61 4.94
C HIS A 66 -9.53 4.42 5.88
N ASP A 67 -8.90 3.35 5.38
CA ASP A 67 -8.49 2.14 6.10
C ASP A 67 -6.99 2.10 6.45
N THR A 68 -6.30 3.24 6.32
CA THR A 68 -4.87 3.38 6.63
C THR A 68 -4.67 4.04 7.99
N GLU A 69 -3.96 3.36 8.90
CA GLU A 69 -3.60 3.87 10.20
C GLU A 69 -2.13 4.31 10.22
N ILE A 70 -1.85 5.59 10.51
CA ILE A 70 -0.49 6.07 10.78
C ILE A 70 -0.14 5.68 12.22
N VAL A 71 0.98 4.97 12.41
CA VAL A 71 1.40 4.48 13.73
C VAL A 71 2.74 5.03 14.22
N SER A 72 3.44 5.80 13.39
CA SER A 72 4.71 6.43 13.76
C SER A 72 4.46 7.75 14.50
N ASP A 73 4.99 7.91 15.68
CA ASP A 73 4.98 9.19 16.40
C ASP A 73 5.91 10.22 15.74
N ASP A 74 6.94 9.76 15.02
CA ASP A 74 7.92 10.59 14.30
C ASP A 74 7.50 10.88 12.85
N PHE A 75 6.25 10.61 12.48
CA PHE A 75 5.73 10.75 11.11
C PHE A 75 6.10 12.11 10.48
N MET A 76 5.77 13.20 11.17
CA MET A 76 6.00 14.56 10.65
C MET A 76 7.50 14.88 10.50
N ALA A 77 8.34 14.38 11.40
CA ALA A 77 9.79 14.55 11.30
C ALA A 77 10.35 13.83 10.07
N HIS A 78 9.93 12.59 9.83
CA HIS A 78 10.35 11.82 8.66
C HIS A 78 9.84 12.41 7.33
N VAL A 79 8.60 12.88 7.31
CA VAL A 79 8.02 13.57 6.15
C VAL A 79 8.81 14.85 5.83
N ARG A 80 9.06 15.72 6.81
CA ARG A 80 9.84 16.95 6.60
C ARG A 80 11.27 16.64 6.18
N ALA A 81 11.90 15.62 6.76
CA ALA A 81 13.25 15.21 6.35
C ALA A 81 13.27 14.78 4.88
N ALA A 82 12.28 14.00 4.42
CA ALA A 82 12.17 13.60 3.03
C ALA A 82 11.89 14.79 2.10
N LEU A 83 10.97 15.68 2.45
CA LEU A 83 10.62 16.87 1.67
C LEU A 83 11.67 17.99 1.74
N SER A 84 12.70 17.86 2.59
CA SER A 84 13.80 18.83 2.64
C SER A 84 14.67 18.82 1.37
N ASP A 85 14.68 17.72 0.62
CA ASP A 85 15.19 17.67 -0.74
C ASP A 85 14.12 18.29 -1.68
N PRO A 86 14.41 19.45 -2.30
CA PRO A 86 13.44 20.16 -3.14
C PRO A 86 13.04 19.39 -4.40
N ASP A 87 13.82 18.36 -4.78
CA ASP A 87 13.50 17.51 -5.91
C ASP A 87 12.49 16.42 -5.57
N VAL A 88 12.20 16.18 -4.29
CA VAL A 88 11.21 15.18 -3.88
C VAL A 88 9.80 15.70 -4.17
N GLY A 89 9.06 14.93 -4.96
CA GLY A 89 7.67 15.19 -5.28
C GLY A 89 6.70 14.38 -4.44
N VAL A 90 7.00 13.09 -4.26
CA VAL A 90 6.14 12.14 -3.55
C VAL A 90 6.95 11.36 -2.51
N VAL A 91 6.37 11.21 -1.31
CA VAL A 91 6.87 10.33 -0.26
C VAL A 91 5.80 9.29 0.05
N GLY A 92 6.17 8.02 0.10
CA GLY A 92 5.30 6.92 0.52
C GLY A 92 5.93 6.07 1.61
N CYS A 93 5.16 5.15 2.18
CA CYS A 93 5.67 4.20 3.16
C CYS A 93 6.18 2.90 2.54
N VAL A 94 5.78 2.59 1.31
CA VAL A 94 6.23 1.42 0.55
C VAL A 94 6.31 1.73 -0.93
N GLY A 95 7.35 1.23 -1.57
CA GLY A 95 7.57 1.38 -3.00
C GLY A 95 8.65 0.47 -3.50
N ALA A 96 8.87 0.43 -4.81
CA ALA A 96 9.84 -0.44 -5.42
C ALA A 96 10.58 0.21 -6.60
N VAL A 97 11.76 -0.33 -6.88
CA VAL A 97 12.60 -0.02 -8.04
C VAL A 97 12.48 -1.15 -9.07
N GLY A 98 12.49 -0.80 -10.35
CA GLY A 98 12.35 -1.77 -11.45
C GLY A 98 10.91 -2.20 -11.69
N VAL A 99 9.95 -1.36 -11.32
CA VAL A 99 8.50 -1.62 -11.48
C VAL A 99 8.12 -1.46 -12.95
N ARG A 100 7.36 -2.44 -13.47
CA ARG A 100 6.94 -2.50 -14.87
C ARG A 100 5.43 -2.54 -15.07
N THR A 101 4.70 -2.73 -14.00
CA THR A 101 3.25 -2.93 -14.01
C THR A 101 2.62 -2.23 -12.82
N VAL A 102 1.30 -2.17 -12.76
CA VAL A 102 0.55 -1.69 -11.59
C VAL A 102 0.80 -2.55 -10.33
N ALA A 103 1.41 -3.72 -10.48
CA ALA A 103 1.86 -4.56 -9.38
C ALA A 103 3.24 -4.10 -8.89
N TRP A 104 3.29 -3.03 -8.12
CA TRP A 104 4.55 -2.45 -7.64
C TRP A 104 5.43 -3.47 -6.88
N TRP A 105 4.83 -4.45 -6.22
CA TRP A 105 5.52 -5.52 -5.49
C TRP A 105 6.35 -6.48 -6.38
N ASP A 106 6.17 -6.40 -7.70
CA ASP A 106 6.98 -7.14 -8.68
C ASP A 106 8.31 -6.43 -8.99
N GLY A 107 8.58 -5.28 -8.37
CA GLY A 107 9.82 -4.55 -8.51
C GLY A 107 11.05 -5.33 -8.01
N SER A 108 12.22 -4.95 -8.52
CA SER A 108 13.49 -5.63 -8.22
C SER A 108 13.93 -5.44 -6.76
N VAL A 109 13.63 -4.28 -6.18
CA VAL A 109 13.95 -3.90 -4.81
C VAL A 109 12.77 -3.15 -4.22
N THR A 110 12.26 -3.65 -3.11
CA THR A 110 11.16 -3.00 -2.37
C THR A 110 11.70 -2.38 -1.10
N LEU A 111 11.35 -1.11 -0.86
CA LEU A 111 11.70 -0.34 0.32
C LEU A 111 10.40 0.02 1.06
N ALA A 112 10.25 -0.39 2.32
CA ALA A 112 8.96 -0.35 2.99
C ALA A 112 9.01 -0.14 4.51
N SER A 113 7.97 0.54 5.04
CA SER A 113 7.69 0.70 6.47
C SER A 113 6.19 0.55 6.75
N PHE A 114 5.61 -0.61 6.44
CA PHE A 114 4.16 -0.82 6.58
C PHE A 114 3.82 -2.25 7.02
N LEU A 115 2.59 -2.43 7.48
CA LEU A 115 1.97 -3.72 7.72
C LEU A 115 0.64 -3.80 6.97
N HIS A 116 0.33 -4.98 6.40
CA HIS A 116 -1.01 -5.31 5.94
C HIS A 116 -1.76 -6.10 7.03
N ARG A 117 -3.03 -5.72 7.25
CA ARG A 117 -4.01 -6.51 7.99
C ARG A 117 -5.15 -6.84 7.08
N TYR A 118 -5.52 -8.11 7.00
CA TYR A 118 -6.62 -8.57 6.18
C TYR A 118 -7.71 -9.17 7.06
N ASP A 119 -8.93 -8.67 6.93
CA ASP A 119 -10.08 -9.17 7.69
C ASP A 119 -10.35 -10.65 7.41
N GLU A 120 -10.16 -11.10 6.17
CA GLU A 120 -10.32 -12.49 5.73
C GLU A 120 -9.36 -13.46 6.46
N HIS A 121 -8.28 -12.94 7.03
CA HIS A 121 -7.33 -13.67 7.86
C HIS A 121 -7.47 -13.35 9.36
N GLY A 122 -8.63 -12.87 9.78
CA GLY A 122 -8.94 -12.56 11.18
C GLY A 122 -8.33 -11.26 11.69
N GLY A 123 -7.99 -10.33 10.78
CA GLY A 123 -7.42 -9.02 11.11
C GLY A 123 -5.99 -9.06 11.64
N GLY A 124 -5.31 -10.18 11.49
CA GLY A 124 -3.90 -10.34 11.88
C GLY A 124 -2.93 -9.80 10.84
N ASP A 125 -1.72 -9.47 11.29
CA ASP A 125 -0.64 -9.04 10.42
C ASP A 125 -0.19 -10.21 9.53
N LEU A 126 0.03 -9.96 8.24
CA LEU A 126 0.54 -10.95 7.30
C LEU A 126 2.06 -10.84 7.16
N PRO A 127 2.82 -11.81 7.69
CA PRO A 127 4.25 -11.91 7.40
C PRO A 127 4.42 -12.24 5.91
N GLY A 128 5.18 -11.47 5.17
CA GLY A 128 5.43 -11.74 3.75
C GLY A 128 4.84 -10.72 2.77
N SER A 129 3.76 -10.03 3.15
CA SER A 129 3.32 -8.78 2.50
C SER A 129 3.68 -7.56 3.34
N SER A 130 4.32 -7.78 4.49
CA SER A 130 4.63 -6.75 5.48
C SER A 130 6.10 -6.81 5.84
N TRP A 131 6.70 -5.63 6.00
CA TRP A 131 8.04 -5.50 6.56
C TRP A 131 7.87 -5.12 8.02
N ILE A 132 8.38 -5.97 8.91
CA ILE A 132 8.50 -5.60 10.31
C ILE A 132 9.62 -4.57 10.36
N TRP A 133 9.26 -3.32 10.60
CA TRP A 133 10.14 -2.15 10.52
C TRP A 133 11.41 -2.21 11.38
N ASP A 134 11.46 -3.11 12.35
CA ASP A 134 12.63 -3.26 13.23
C ASP A 134 13.66 -4.30 12.72
N GLU A 135 13.32 -5.14 11.74
CA GLU A 135 14.15 -6.25 11.29
C GLU A 135 15.05 -5.91 10.09
N ALA A 136 14.71 -4.91 9.28
CA ALA A 136 15.51 -4.53 8.13
C ALA A 136 16.60 -3.50 8.51
N PRO A 137 17.82 -3.58 7.93
CA PRO A 137 18.82 -2.53 8.09
C PRO A 137 18.28 -1.17 7.66
N ALA A 138 18.53 -0.11 8.42
CA ALA A 138 18.05 1.23 8.12
C ALA A 138 18.41 1.70 6.70
N SER A 139 19.55 1.30 6.17
CA SER A 139 20.01 1.61 4.81
C SER A 139 19.22 0.90 3.70
N ALA A 140 18.44 -0.13 4.04
CA ALA A 140 17.61 -0.87 3.08
C ALA A 140 16.13 -0.51 3.13
N ARG A 141 15.75 0.43 4.02
CA ARG A 141 14.33 0.73 4.28
C ARG A 141 13.76 1.84 3.43
N PHE A 142 14.59 2.81 3.02
CA PHE A 142 14.12 4.05 2.42
C PHE A 142 15.04 4.50 1.30
N GLY A 143 14.47 5.20 0.33
CA GLY A 143 15.21 5.76 -0.77
C GLY A 143 14.32 6.09 -1.97
N GLU A 144 14.99 6.47 -3.07
CA GLU A 144 14.31 6.73 -4.33
C GLU A 144 13.80 5.43 -4.95
N VAL A 145 12.55 5.48 -5.43
CA VAL A 145 11.82 4.35 -6.02
C VAL A 145 11.13 4.77 -7.31
N ASP A 146 10.67 3.82 -8.10
CA ASP A 146 9.92 4.12 -9.32
C ASP A 146 8.48 4.54 -8.99
N THR A 147 7.88 3.90 -7.99
CA THR A 147 6.52 4.13 -7.55
C THR A 147 6.37 3.78 -6.08
N VAL A 148 5.38 4.36 -5.44
CA VAL A 148 4.91 4.00 -4.10
C VAL A 148 3.47 3.54 -4.16
N ASP A 149 3.04 2.74 -3.18
CA ASP A 149 1.64 2.33 -3.02
C ASP A 149 0.79 3.53 -2.57
N GLY A 150 -0.38 3.68 -3.17
CA GLY A 150 -1.23 4.84 -3.04
C GLY A 150 -2.04 4.92 -1.75
N PHE A 151 -2.01 3.91 -0.88
CA PHE A 151 -2.77 4.01 0.37
C PHE A 151 -2.25 5.11 1.30
N LEU A 152 -0.99 5.55 1.12
CA LEU A 152 -0.42 6.72 1.77
C LEU A 152 0.54 7.44 0.82
N LEU A 153 0.18 8.65 0.42
CA LEU A 153 0.98 9.54 -0.43
C LEU A 153 1.18 10.87 0.28
N VAL A 154 2.41 11.27 0.48
CA VAL A 154 2.74 12.64 0.89
C VAL A 154 3.25 13.40 -0.31
N LEU A 155 2.56 14.47 -0.68
CA LEU A 155 2.80 15.25 -1.88
C LEU A 155 3.44 16.58 -1.53
N SER A 156 4.52 16.93 -2.22
CA SER A 156 5.13 18.26 -2.08
C SER A 156 4.20 19.36 -2.62
N PRO A 157 4.34 20.62 -2.17
CA PRO A 157 3.56 21.72 -2.69
C PRO A 157 3.64 21.87 -4.21
N TRP A 158 4.83 21.58 -4.78
CA TRP A 158 5.02 21.61 -6.23
C TRP A 158 4.12 20.59 -6.94
N VAL A 159 4.05 19.35 -6.44
CA VAL A 159 3.18 18.29 -7.00
C VAL A 159 1.71 18.68 -6.89
N VAL A 160 1.30 19.20 -5.74
CA VAL A 160 -0.08 19.68 -5.51
C VAL A 160 -0.50 20.72 -6.55
N GLN A 161 0.40 21.60 -6.95
CA GLN A 161 0.13 22.63 -7.94
C GLN A 161 0.16 22.15 -9.40
N ASN A 162 0.94 21.11 -9.71
CA ASN A 162 1.31 20.81 -11.10
C ASN A 162 0.84 19.45 -11.62
N ILE A 163 0.48 18.49 -10.76
CA ILE A 163 0.13 17.13 -11.16
C ILE A 163 -1.31 16.81 -10.76
N ARG A 164 -2.00 16.03 -11.58
CA ARG A 164 -3.36 15.53 -11.33
C ARG A 164 -3.46 14.05 -11.64
N PHE A 165 -4.32 13.34 -10.93
CA PHE A 165 -4.67 11.98 -11.25
C PHE A 165 -5.42 11.92 -12.58
N ASP A 166 -5.06 10.97 -13.43
CA ASP A 166 -5.67 10.82 -14.76
C ASP A 166 -6.97 10.01 -14.66
N GLU A 167 -8.09 10.71 -14.61
CA GLU A 167 -9.44 10.11 -14.47
C GLU A 167 -9.81 9.19 -15.65
N SER A 168 -9.13 9.30 -16.79
CA SER A 168 -9.39 8.44 -17.95
C SER A 168 -8.94 6.99 -17.73
N LEU A 169 -8.07 6.74 -16.74
CA LEU A 169 -7.53 5.40 -16.44
C LEU A 169 -8.57 4.48 -15.80
N GLY A 170 -9.56 5.01 -15.08
CA GLY A 170 -10.62 4.20 -14.52
C GLY A 170 -11.17 4.68 -13.19
N GLN A 171 -11.47 3.73 -12.29
CA GLN A 171 -12.15 4.05 -11.04
C GLN A 171 -11.29 3.91 -9.79
N LEU A 172 -10.34 2.96 -9.78
CA LEU A 172 -9.64 2.58 -8.56
C LEU A 172 -8.16 2.19 -8.78
N HIS A 173 -7.83 1.35 -9.76
CA HIS A 173 -6.49 0.76 -9.87
C HIS A 173 -5.52 1.60 -10.68
N GLY A 174 -4.24 1.59 -10.28
CA GLY A 174 -3.13 2.18 -11.02
C GLY A 174 -3.01 3.70 -10.94
N TYR A 175 -3.86 4.34 -10.13
CA TYR A 175 -3.79 5.79 -9.91
C TYR A 175 -2.46 6.22 -9.32
N ASP A 176 -1.94 5.47 -8.38
CA ASP A 176 -0.68 5.68 -7.68
C ASP A 176 0.53 5.48 -8.61
N PHE A 177 0.51 4.40 -9.37
CA PHE A 177 1.55 4.08 -10.32
C PHE A 177 1.64 5.17 -11.40
N ASP A 178 0.52 5.52 -12.05
CA ASP A 178 0.47 6.59 -13.04
C ASP A 178 0.91 7.94 -12.47
N PHE A 179 0.44 8.27 -11.28
CA PHE A 179 0.78 9.54 -10.62
C PHE A 179 2.29 9.63 -10.35
N CYS A 180 2.90 8.57 -9.83
CA CYS A 180 4.34 8.50 -9.62
C CYS A 180 5.13 8.66 -10.93
N LEU A 181 4.65 8.04 -12.02
CA LEU A 181 5.29 8.20 -13.34
C LEU A 181 5.19 9.63 -13.86
N GLN A 182 4.04 10.31 -13.69
CA GLN A 182 3.90 11.73 -14.05
C GLN A 182 4.88 12.60 -13.27
N VAL A 183 5.00 12.37 -11.96
CA VAL A 183 5.95 13.09 -11.10
C VAL A 183 7.39 12.89 -11.55
N ARG A 184 7.77 11.66 -11.91
CA ARG A 184 9.10 11.33 -12.43
C ARG A 184 9.34 11.92 -13.83
N GLU A 185 8.34 11.89 -14.71
CA GLU A 185 8.43 12.54 -16.04
C GLU A 185 8.64 14.05 -15.92
N ALA A 186 8.08 14.67 -14.89
CA ALA A 186 8.30 16.07 -14.56
C ALA A 186 9.67 16.36 -13.88
N GLY A 187 10.54 15.35 -13.76
CA GLY A 187 11.88 15.47 -13.20
C GLY A 187 11.93 15.51 -11.68
N ARG A 188 10.84 15.09 -10.99
CA ARG A 188 10.79 15.00 -9.53
C ARG A 188 11.03 13.58 -9.05
N LYS A 189 11.51 13.44 -7.82
CA LYS A 189 11.77 12.14 -7.19
C LYS A 189 10.53 11.60 -6.49
N VAL A 190 10.37 10.29 -6.53
CA VAL A 190 9.45 9.52 -5.70
C VAL A 190 10.31 8.74 -4.71
N VAL A 191 10.03 8.87 -3.41
CA VAL A 191 10.87 8.27 -2.36
C VAL A 191 10.02 7.55 -1.33
N THR A 192 10.63 6.61 -0.61
CA THR A 192 10.04 6.03 0.60
C THR A 192 10.67 6.64 1.85
N ALA A 193 9.92 6.70 2.96
CA ALA A 193 10.39 7.14 4.26
C ALA A 193 9.81 6.28 5.39
N ASP A 194 10.41 6.35 6.60
CA ASP A 194 9.95 5.60 7.78
C ASP A 194 8.69 6.21 8.41
N VAL A 195 7.64 6.25 7.64
CA VAL A 195 6.36 6.86 8.04
C VAL A 195 5.39 5.89 8.69
N ARG A 196 5.74 4.65 8.83
CA ARG A 196 5.07 3.53 9.50
C ARG A 196 3.54 3.60 9.49
N ALA A 197 2.94 2.81 8.62
CA ALA A 197 1.50 2.75 8.49
C ALA A 197 1.00 1.29 8.51
N ILE A 198 -0.22 1.12 8.98
CA ILE A 198 -0.97 -0.13 8.87
C ILE A 198 -2.07 0.08 7.84
N HIS A 199 -2.11 -0.77 6.82
CA HIS A 199 -3.16 -0.79 5.83
C HIS A 199 -4.13 -1.93 6.16
N ASN A 200 -5.31 -1.58 6.66
CA ASN A 200 -6.39 -2.51 6.99
C ASN A 200 -7.15 -2.84 5.70
N HIS A 201 -6.60 -3.76 4.94
CA HIS A 201 -6.96 -4.03 3.57
C HIS A 201 -7.98 -5.18 3.46
N SER A 202 -8.73 -5.22 2.36
CA SER A 202 -9.55 -6.36 1.98
C SER A 202 -9.09 -6.93 0.63
N LEU A 203 -9.13 -8.24 0.49
CA LEU A 203 -8.88 -8.93 -0.77
C LEU A 203 -10.00 -8.68 -1.82
N ASP A 204 -11.09 -8.05 -1.42
CA ASP A 204 -12.18 -7.65 -2.32
C ASP A 204 -11.73 -6.72 -3.46
N LEU A 205 -10.59 -6.04 -3.29
CA LEU A 205 -10.00 -5.19 -4.35
C LEU A 205 -9.79 -5.92 -5.67
N VAL A 206 -9.50 -7.21 -5.62
CA VAL A 206 -9.32 -8.07 -6.81
C VAL A 206 -10.56 -8.88 -7.14
N SER A 207 -11.68 -8.62 -6.50
CA SER A 207 -12.97 -9.30 -6.76
C SER A 207 -13.51 -9.04 -8.15
N ASN A 208 -13.11 -7.91 -8.77
CA ASN A 208 -13.40 -7.61 -10.17
C ASN A 208 -12.10 -7.59 -11.01
N PRO A 209 -11.67 -8.74 -11.55
CA PRO A 209 -10.44 -8.83 -12.34
C PRO A 209 -10.42 -7.89 -13.55
N GLU A 210 -11.55 -7.62 -14.17
CA GLU A 210 -11.63 -6.78 -15.37
C GLU A 210 -11.22 -5.33 -15.08
N THR A 211 -11.55 -4.79 -13.92
CA THR A 211 -11.14 -3.44 -13.52
C THR A 211 -9.61 -3.33 -13.41
N TRP A 212 -9.00 -4.34 -12.79
CA TRP A 212 -7.55 -4.45 -12.69
C TRP A 212 -6.87 -4.58 -14.05
N ILE A 213 -7.37 -5.51 -14.90
CA ILE A 213 -6.83 -5.78 -16.23
C ILE A 213 -6.91 -4.52 -17.11
N ASN A 214 -8.07 -3.84 -17.11
CA ASN A 214 -8.27 -2.63 -17.91
C ASN A 214 -7.37 -1.48 -17.45
N ALA A 215 -7.18 -1.27 -16.14
CA ALA A 215 -6.25 -0.29 -15.62
C ALA A 215 -4.81 -0.58 -16.06
N HIS A 216 -4.40 -1.86 -15.97
CA HIS A 216 -3.09 -2.31 -16.40
C HIS A 216 -2.85 -2.04 -17.90
N ILE A 217 -3.81 -2.36 -18.77
CA ILE A 217 -3.72 -2.13 -20.22
C ILE A 217 -3.57 -0.63 -20.50
N LYS A 218 -4.44 0.21 -19.95
CA LYS A 218 -4.43 1.66 -20.18
C LYS A 218 -3.12 2.31 -19.73
N ILE A 219 -2.61 1.92 -18.57
CA ILE A 219 -1.33 2.43 -18.07
C ILE A 219 -0.19 1.98 -18.96
N ALA A 220 -0.19 0.72 -19.38
CA ALA A 220 0.80 0.20 -20.29
C ALA A 220 0.81 0.97 -21.62
N GLU A 221 -0.36 1.23 -22.19
CA GLU A 221 -0.51 2.02 -23.44
C GLU A 221 -0.05 3.48 -23.24
N LYS A 222 -0.40 4.09 -22.13
CA LYS A 222 -0.02 5.48 -21.80
C LYS A 222 1.49 5.66 -21.68
N TRP A 223 2.18 4.68 -21.06
CA TRP A 223 3.59 4.81 -20.69
C TRP A 223 4.56 4.03 -21.57
N ASP A 224 4.08 3.28 -22.56
CA ASP A 224 4.94 2.50 -23.47
C ASP A 224 5.95 3.41 -24.18
N GLY A 225 7.23 3.12 -24.00
CA GLY A 225 8.33 3.87 -24.60
C GLY A 225 8.60 5.27 -23.99
N ARG A 226 7.83 5.71 -23.00
CA ARG A 226 8.00 7.05 -22.37
C ARG A 226 8.91 7.04 -21.14
N MET A 227 8.85 5.98 -20.31
CA MET A 227 9.60 5.90 -19.08
C MET A 227 10.53 4.68 -19.04
N PRO A 228 11.80 4.85 -18.60
CA PRO A 228 12.68 3.74 -18.32
C PRO A 228 12.08 2.83 -17.24
N GLY A 229 12.14 1.52 -17.44
CA GLY A 229 11.60 0.53 -16.49
C GLY A 229 10.14 0.15 -16.76
N VAL A 230 9.31 1.02 -17.28
CA VAL A 230 7.97 0.70 -17.78
C VAL A 230 8.04 0.07 -19.17
N GLY A 231 9.22 0.09 -19.77
CA GLY A 231 9.47 -0.52 -21.05
C GLY A 231 9.23 -2.02 -21.05
N TRP A 232 8.22 -2.43 -21.71
CA TRP A 232 7.95 -3.81 -22.06
C TRP A 232 9.15 -4.37 -22.81
N SER A 233 9.46 -5.64 -22.57
CA SER A 233 10.55 -6.32 -23.26
C SER A 233 10.50 -6.04 -24.76
N ALA A 234 11.66 -5.78 -25.38
CA ALA A 234 11.78 -5.67 -26.81
C ALA A 234 11.10 -6.86 -27.49
N GLY A 235 10.19 -6.58 -28.42
CA GLY A 235 9.41 -7.59 -29.12
C GLY A 235 8.16 -6.98 -29.75
N SER A 236 7.59 -7.69 -30.73
CA SER A 236 6.33 -7.26 -31.31
C SER A 236 5.19 -7.35 -30.28
N TRP A 237 4.12 -6.62 -30.52
CA TRP A 237 2.90 -6.68 -29.70
C TRP A 237 2.41 -8.12 -29.52
N GLU A 238 2.43 -8.93 -30.55
CA GLU A 238 2.00 -10.33 -30.49
C GLU A 238 2.92 -11.18 -29.59
N GLN A 239 4.23 -10.93 -29.63
CA GLN A 239 5.17 -11.64 -28.76
C GLN A 239 4.92 -11.28 -27.29
N ARG A 240 4.67 -10.01 -26.99
CA ARG A 240 4.34 -9.53 -25.66
C ARG A 240 3.02 -10.14 -25.15
N ALA A 241 1.98 -10.14 -25.98
CA ALA A 241 0.70 -10.74 -25.65
C ALA A 241 0.82 -12.24 -25.35
N ARG A 242 1.53 -12.99 -26.19
CA ARG A 242 1.76 -14.44 -25.98
C ARG A 242 2.57 -14.71 -24.72
N ARG A 243 3.54 -13.86 -24.41
CA ARG A 243 4.29 -13.98 -23.17
C ARG A 243 3.38 -13.75 -21.96
N ALA A 244 2.57 -12.70 -21.97
CA ALA A 244 1.62 -12.40 -20.90
C ALA A 244 0.60 -13.55 -20.70
N GLU A 245 0.10 -14.15 -21.78
CA GLU A 245 -0.75 -15.35 -21.73
C GLU A 245 -0.04 -16.53 -21.06
N ALA A 246 1.20 -16.80 -21.46
CA ALA A 246 1.98 -17.89 -20.88
C ALA A 246 2.31 -17.66 -19.37
N GLU A 247 2.64 -16.42 -19.01
CA GLU A 247 2.87 -16.04 -17.61
C GLU A 247 1.59 -16.18 -16.77
N ARG A 248 0.46 -15.70 -17.28
CA ARG A 248 -0.85 -15.89 -16.65
C ARG A 248 -1.15 -17.39 -16.40
N ASP A 249 -0.98 -18.21 -17.41
CA ASP A 249 -1.27 -19.64 -17.32
C ASP A 249 -0.33 -20.34 -16.33
N LEU A 250 0.94 -19.92 -16.27
CA LEU A 250 1.88 -20.38 -15.26
C LEU A 250 1.45 -19.98 -13.84
N PHE A 251 1.01 -18.74 -13.64
CA PHE A 251 0.52 -18.28 -12.34
C PHE A 251 -0.75 -18.99 -11.91
N LEU A 252 -1.69 -19.22 -12.81
CA LEU A 252 -2.88 -20.01 -12.53
C LEU A 252 -2.54 -21.46 -12.14
N ALA A 253 -1.61 -22.08 -12.84
CA ALA A 253 -1.15 -23.43 -12.51
C ALA A 253 -0.47 -23.50 -11.14
N ARG A 254 0.35 -22.48 -10.80
CA ARG A 254 0.98 -22.36 -9.48
C ARG A 254 -0.04 -22.13 -8.38
N ALA A 255 -1.04 -21.26 -8.60
CA ALA A 255 -2.10 -21.01 -7.64
C ALA A 255 -2.89 -22.31 -7.36
N ALA A 256 -3.32 -23.03 -8.39
CA ALA A 256 -4.00 -24.31 -8.26
C ALA A 256 -3.12 -25.36 -7.53
N SER A 257 -1.84 -25.44 -7.85
CA SER A 257 -0.90 -26.33 -7.16
C SER A 257 -0.74 -25.99 -5.68
N ASN A 258 -0.66 -24.71 -5.34
CA ASN A 258 -0.59 -24.25 -3.95
C ASN A 258 -1.89 -24.55 -3.20
N GLU A 259 -3.04 -24.34 -3.81
CA GLU A 259 -4.34 -24.67 -3.24
C GLU A 259 -4.43 -26.17 -2.93
N LEU A 260 -4.07 -27.03 -3.88
CA LEU A 260 -4.03 -28.49 -3.67
C LEU A 260 -3.09 -28.88 -2.53
N ARG A 261 -1.92 -28.24 -2.44
CA ARG A 261 -0.95 -28.47 -1.35
C ARG A 261 -1.53 -28.08 0.00
N VAL A 262 -2.13 -26.90 0.10
CA VAL A 262 -2.77 -26.41 1.34
C VAL A 262 -3.89 -27.36 1.76
N HIS A 263 -4.75 -27.79 0.84
CA HIS A 263 -5.80 -28.76 1.11
C HIS A 263 -5.28 -30.13 1.56
N ALA A 264 -4.11 -30.55 1.07
CA ALA A 264 -3.47 -31.79 1.51
C ALA A 264 -2.81 -31.66 2.89
N GLU A 265 -2.26 -30.50 3.21
CA GLU A 265 -1.56 -30.24 4.49
C GLU A 265 -2.51 -29.99 5.67
N ILE A 266 -3.66 -29.32 5.44
CA ILE A 266 -4.63 -28.99 6.50
C ILE A 266 -5.05 -30.23 7.31
N PRO A 267 -5.49 -31.35 6.72
CA PRO A 267 -5.89 -32.53 7.49
C PRO A 267 -4.74 -33.17 8.30
N SER A 268 -3.50 -32.99 7.82
CA SER A 268 -2.31 -33.45 8.56
C SER A 268 -2.04 -32.61 9.79
N LEU A 269 -2.13 -31.28 9.64
CA LEU A 269 -1.97 -30.33 10.74
C LEU A 269 -3.10 -30.47 11.78
N GLU A 270 -4.34 -30.65 11.35
CA GLU A 270 -5.47 -30.89 12.24
C GLU A 270 -5.31 -32.17 13.07
N ARG A 271 -4.80 -33.23 12.46
CA ARG A 271 -4.45 -34.47 13.18
C ARG A 271 -3.36 -34.22 14.21
N ALA A 272 -2.27 -33.56 13.82
CA ALA A 272 -1.16 -33.25 14.71
C ALA A 272 -1.60 -32.35 15.88
N ILE A 273 -2.45 -31.37 15.65
CA ILE A 273 -3.05 -30.53 16.70
C ILE A 273 -3.93 -31.37 17.64
N THR A 274 -4.74 -32.26 17.09
CA THR A 274 -5.61 -33.14 17.88
C THR A 274 -4.79 -34.08 18.74
N GLU A 275 -3.77 -34.70 18.18
CA GLU A 275 -2.84 -35.59 18.91
C GLU A 275 -2.11 -34.81 20.02
N ALA A 276 -1.61 -33.63 19.72
CA ALA A 276 -0.98 -32.77 20.71
C ALA A 276 -1.95 -32.44 21.87
N ARG A 277 -3.18 -32.04 21.56
CA ARG A 277 -4.20 -31.64 22.54
C ARG A 277 -4.72 -32.83 23.37
N THR A 278 -4.69 -34.04 22.84
CA THR A 278 -5.10 -35.27 23.54
C THR A 278 -3.96 -35.94 24.30
N SER A 279 -2.72 -35.53 24.08
CA SER A 279 -1.53 -36.07 24.74
C SER A 279 -1.60 -35.94 26.27
N VAL A 280 -0.92 -36.86 26.97
CA VAL A 280 -0.83 -36.84 28.44
C VAL A 280 -0.19 -35.54 28.90
N SER A 281 0.87 -35.10 28.23
CA SER A 281 1.59 -33.84 28.53
C SER A 281 0.65 -32.63 28.48
N TRP A 282 -0.19 -32.54 27.44
CA TRP A 282 -1.14 -31.46 27.30
C TRP A 282 -2.20 -31.45 28.40
N ARG A 283 -2.68 -32.63 28.80
CA ARG A 283 -3.67 -32.74 29.88
C ARG A 283 -3.08 -32.38 31.23
N VAL A 284 -1.89 -32.88 31.57
CA VAL A 284 -1.20 -32.59 32.83
C VAL A 284 -0.81 -31.12 32.99
N THR A 285 -0.43 -30.48 31.87
CA THR A 285 -0.04 -29.05 31.90
C THR A 285 -1.22 -28.07 31.77
N LYS A 286 -2.46 -28.56 31.65
CA LYS A 286 -3.67 -27.72 31.58
C LYS A 286 -3.79 -26.63 32.64
N PRO A 287 -3.52 -26.90 33.96
CA PRO A 287 -3.58 -25.89 34.99
C PRO A 287 -2.54 -24.77 34.81
N LEU A 288 -1.33 -25.13 34.35
CA LEU A 288 -0.26 -24.14 34.12
C LEU A 288 -0.60 -23.19 32.96
N ARG A 289 -1.18 -23.70 31.88
CA ARG A 289 -1.65 -22.87 30.77
C ARG A 289 -2.82 -21.95 31.14
N ALA A 290 -3.69 -22.41 32.05
CA ALA A 290 -4.77 -21.58 32.56
C ALA A 290 -4.23 -20.40 33.39
N LEU A 291 -3.21 -20.64 34.21
CA LEU A 291 -2.52 -19.58 34.97
C LEU A 291 -1.79 -18.57 34.06
N GLN A 292 -1.13 -19.04 32.98
CA GLN A 292 -0.47 -18.16 32.05
C GLN A 292 -1.46 -17.23 31.31
N ARG A 293 -2.67 -17.72 30.96
CA ARG A 293 -3.72 -16.88 30.35
C ARG A 293 -4.28 -15.82 31.29
N LEU A 294 -4.31 -16.11 32.59
CA LEU A 294 -4.77 -15.15 33.62
C LEU A 294 -3.69 -14.11 33.95
N GLY A 295 -2.40 -14.44 33.78
CA GLY A 295 -1.28 -13.54 34.04
C GLY A 295 -0.83 -12.71 32.82
N GLY A 296 -1.28 -13.03 31.60
CA GLY A 296 -0.91 -12.34 30.35
C GLY A 296 -1.85 -11.23 29.91
N GLY A 297 -2.85 -10.87 30.71
CA GLY A 297 -3.82 -9.82 30.40
C GLY A 297 -3.44 -8.42 30.87
N GLY A 298 -2.15 -8.15 31.02
CA GLY A 298 -1.65 -6.85 31.48
C GLY A 298 -0.31 -6.49 30.84
N ARG A 299 -0.32 -6.08 29.57
CA ARG A 299 0.70 -5.21 28.97
C ARG A 299 0.14 -4.60 27.71
#